data_5bc35d18141db0ce41fc2689ca118681
#
_entry.id   5bc35d18141db0ce41fc2689ca118681
#
_cell.length_a   1.000
_cell.length_b   1.000
_cell.length_c   1.000
_cell.angle_alpha   90.00
_cell.angle_beta   90.00
_cell.angle_gamma   90.00
#
_symmetry.space_group_name_H-M   'P 1'
#
loop_
_entity.id
_entity.type
_entity.pdbx_description
1 polymer ?
#
loop_
_entity_poly.entity_id
_entity_poly.type
_entity_poly.pdbx_seq_one_letter_code
_entity_poly.pdbx_strand_id
1 'polypeptide(L)'
;MTDWNGKRVLVLGAARQGLALARWLSRHGSHVTLNDSRSANELVSAQASLADTNVKWAVGGHPLELLNTTDVLCLSGGVPLTLPIVQEAVKRGIALSND
;
A
#
# COMPACT_ATOMS: atom_id res chain seq x y z
N MET A 1 -10.72 7.04 17.10
CA MET A 1 -9.35 7.19 16.54
C MET A 1 -8.81 5.83 16.12
N THR A 2 -8.26 5.74 14.94
CA THR A 2 -7.72 4.48 14.45
C THR A 2 -6.35 4.21 15.04
N ASP A 3 -6.17 3.04 15.64
CA ASP A 3 -4.86 2.58 16.08
C ASP A 3 -4.20 1.80 14.94
N TRP A 4 -3.14 2.33 14.39
CA TRP A 4 -2.42 1.74 13.27
C TRP A 4 -1.37 0.72 13.70
N ASN A 5 -1.07 0.64 15.00
CA ASN A 5 -0.05 -0.26 15.51
C ASN A 5 -0.44 -1.72 15.28
N GLY A 6 0.44 -2.47 14.65
CA GLY A 6 0.22 -3.89 14.37
C GLY A 6 -0.69 -4.19 13.19
N LYS A 7 -1.34 -3.20 12.59
CA LYS A 7 -2.19 -3.44 11.42
C LYS A 7 -1.35 -3.73 10.19
N ARG A 8 -1.85 -4.66 9.37
CA ARG A 8 -1.24 -5.00 8.08
C ARG A 8 -1.90 -4.14 7.02
N VAL A 9 -1.15 -3.20 6.48
CA VAL A 9 -1.68 -2.20 5.55
C VAL A 9 -1.04 -2.38 4.17
N LEU A 10 -1.90 -2.45 3.16
CA LEU A 10 -1.48 -2.45 1.77
C LEU A 10 -1.77 -1.06 1.19
N VAL A 11 -0.73 -0.37 0.75
CA VAL A 11 -0.86 0.94 0.11
C VAL A 11 -0.72 0.76 -1.39
N LEU A 12 -1.74 1.15 -2.16
CA LEU A 12 -1.71 1.10 -3.60
C LEU A 12 -1.22 2.44 -4.15
N GLY A 13 -0.18 2.38 -4.98
CA GLY A 13 0.37 3.55 -5.65
C GLY A 13 1.57 4.14 -4.92
N ALA A 14 2.73 4.11 -5.60
CA ALA A 14 4.01 4.56 -5.04
C ALA A 14 4.41 5.94 -5.59
N ALA A 15 3.44 6.83 -5.82
CA ALA A 15 3.69 8.22 -6.10
C ALA A 15 3.86 8.99 -4.78
N ARG A 16 3.98 10.31 -4.86
CA ARG A 16 4.31 11.15 -3.68
C ARG A 16 3.43 10.87 -2.47
N GLN A 17 2.10 10.82 -2.66
CA GLN A 17 1.17 10.61 -1.56
C GLN A 17 1.30 9.22 -0.95
N GLY A 18 1.46 8.20 -1.79
CA GLY A 18 1.61 6.82 -1.33
C GLY A 18 2.90 6.63 -0.54
N LEU A 19 4.00 7.25 -1.00
CA LEU A 19 5.28 7.21 -0.29
C LEU A 19 5.19 7.88 1.08
N ALA A 20 4.56 9.05 1.14
CA ALA A 20 4.39 9.77 2.40
C ALA A 20 3.52 8.98 3.39
N LEU A 21 2.43 8.41 2.89
CA LEU A 21 1.53 7.60 3.70
C LEU A 21 2.22 6.36 4.23
N ALA A 22 2.96 5.65 3.37
CA ALA A 22 3.69 4.44 3.77
C ALA A 22 4.71 4.76 4.89
N ARG A 23 5.42 5.86 4.76
CA ARG A 23 6.38 6.31 5.79
C ARG A 23 5.66 6.60 7.10
N TRP A 24 4.54 7.34 7.04
CA TRP A 24 3.77 7.69 8.23
C TRP A 24 3.25 6.44 8.95
N LEU A 25 2.65 5.52 8.18
CA LEU A 25 2.11 4.27 8.74
C LEU A 25 3.22 3.42 9.37
N SER A 26 4.36 3.31 8.68
CA SER A 26 5.50 2.56 9.21
C SER A 26 5.97 3.12 10.55
N ARG A 27 6.00 4.44 10.68
CA ARG A 27 6.39 5.12 11.93
C ARG A 27 5.36 4.93 13.04
N HIS A 28 4.13 4.61 12.69
CA HIS A 28 3.05 4.36 13.66
C HIS A 28 2.84 2.88 13.94
N GLY A 29 3.81 2.04 13.57
CA GLY A 29 3.82 0.63 13.95
C GLY A 29 3.05 -0.31 13.04
N SER A 30 2.55 0.17 11.90
CA SER A 30 1.89 -0.71 10.93
C SER A 30 2.90 -1.55 10.16
N HIS A 31 2.45 -2.72 9.71
CA HIS A 31 3.19 -3.56 8.77
C HIS A 31 2.76 -3.17 7.36
N VAL A 32 3.58 -2.37 6.68
CA VAL A 32 3.20 -1.75 5.41
C VAL A 32 3.81 -2.49 4.22
N THR A 33 2.97 -2.79 3.24
CA THR A 33 3.40 -3.20 1.91
C THR A 33 2.96 -2.11 0.93
N LEU A 34 3.89 -1.62 0.13
CA LEU A 34 3.61 -0.61 -0.89
C LEU A 34 3.60 -1.30 -2.25
N ASN A 35 2.48 -1.22 -2.93
CA ASN A 35 2.24 -1.92 -4.19
C ASN A 35 2.10 -0.90 -5.34
N ASP A 36 2.71 -1.22 -6.46
CA ASP A 36 2.60 -0.40 -7.68
C ASP A 36 2.70 -1.30 -8.90
N SER A 37 2.03 -0.92 -9.98
CA SER A 37 2.08 -1.67 -11.24
C SER A 37 3.42 -1.51 -11.96
N ARG A 38 4.15 -0.44 -11.70
CA ARG A 38 5.45 -0.20 -12.32
C ARG A 38 6.49 -1.19 -11.81
N SER A 39 7.53 -1.41 -12.61
CA SER A 39 8.61 -2.33 -12.25
C SER A 39 9.53 -1.76 -11.17
N ALA A 40 10.34 -2.63 -10.57
CA ALA A 40 11.34 -2.20 -9.61
C ALA A 40 12.33 -1.17 -10.21
N ASN A 41 12.68 -1.35 -11.49
CA ASN A 41 13.59 -0.42 -12.18
C ASN A 41 12.98 0.98 -12.31
N GLU A 42 11.68 1.06 -12.50
CA GLU A 42 10.98 2.34 -12.61
C GLU A 42 10.80 3.01 -11.24
N LEU A 43 10.94 2.26 -10.17
CA LEU A 43 10.68 2.73 -8.80
C LEU A 43 11.95 2.87 -7.96
N VAL A 44 13.12 2.92 -8.60
CA VAL A 44 14.40 2.98 -7.87
C VAL A 44 14.45 4.17 -6.90
N SER A 45 14.07 5.37 -7.37
CA SER A 45 14.06 6.56 -6.52
C SER A 45 13.05 6.45 -5.38
N ALA A 46 11.88 5.90 -5.67
CA ALA A 46 10.84 5.70 -4.67
C ALA A 46 11.32 4.73 -3.58
N GLN A 47 11.91 3.61 -3.97
CA GLN A 47 12.43 2.63 -3.03
C GLN A 47 13.56 3.23 -2.18
N ALA A 48 14.44 4.02 -2.79
CA ALA A 48 15.52 4.68 -2.07
C ALA A 48 14.98 5.63 -1.01
N SER A 49 13.89 6.32 -1.29
CA SER A 49 13.29 7.28 -0.35
C SER A 49 12.74 6.61 0.92
N LEU A 50 12.46 5.32 0.88
CA LEU A 50 11.92 4.57 2.02
C LEU A 50 12.92 3.53 2.56
N ALA A 51 14.20 3.61 2.16
CA ALA A 51 15.21 2.64 2.56
C ALA A 51 15.45 2.59 4.07
N ASP A 52 15.10 3.66 4.79
CA ASP A 52 15.23 3.75 6.24
C ASP A 52 13.99 3.21 6.97
N THR A 53 13.06 2.61 6.26
CA THR A 53 11.81 2.07 6.85
C THR A 53 11.75 0.56 6.68
N ASN A 54 10.75 -0.05 7.34
CA ASN A 54 10.46 -1.49 7.21
C ASN A 54 9.39 -1.75 6.14
N VAL A 55 9.11 -0.78 5.29
CA VAL A 55 8.11 -0.94 4.23
C VAL A 55 8.54 -2.02 3.25
N LYS A 56 7.64 -2.96 2.98
CA LYS A 56 7.85 -4.00 1.96
C LYS A 56 7.30 -3.50 0.64
N TRP A 57 7.87 -4.01 -0.44
CA TRP A 57 7.49 -3.62 -1.79
C TRP A 57 6.94 -4.79 -2.58
N ALA A 58 5.84 -4.57 -3.28
CA ALA A 58 5.25 -5.51 -4.21
C ALA A 58 5.00 -4.75 -5.52
N VAL A 59 5.82 -5.00 -6.52
CA VAL A 59 5.84 -4.19 -7.75
C VAL A 59 5.62 -5.05 -8.99
N GLY A 60 5.29 -4.39 -10.11
CA GLY A 60 5.10 -5.07 -11.38
C GLY A 60 3.70 -5.60 -11.59
N GLY A 61 2.73 -5.22 -10.78
CA GLY A 61 1.35 -5.65 -10.91
C GLY A 61 0.61 -5.56 -9.58
N HIS A 62 -0.64 -6.02 -9.59
CA HIS A 62 -1.50 -6.00 -8.41
C HIS A 62 -2.02 -7.42 -8.14
N PRO A 63 -1.17 -8.34 -7.63
CA PRO A 63 -1.62 -9.71 -7.37
C PRO A 63 -2.63 -9.75 -6.24
N LEU A 64 -3.74 -10.45 -6.46
CA LEU A 64 -4.84 -10.49 -5.51
C LEU A 64 -4.45 -11.16 -4.18
N GLU A 65 -3.46 -12.04 -4.19
CA GLU A 65 -2.99 -12.71 -2.98
C GLU A 65 -2.38 -11.75 -1.96
N LEU A 66 -2.03 -10.51 -2.34
CA LEU A 66 -1.61 -9.50 -1.38
C LEU A 66 -2.69 -9.23 -0.34
N LEU A 67 -3.95 -9.40 -0.73
CA LEU A 67 -5.08 -9.18 0.17
C LEU A 67 -5.18 -10.23 1.28
N ASN A 68 -4.56 -11.40 1.09
CA ASN A 68 -4.62 -12.49 2.07
C ASN A 68 -4.00 -12.10 3.42
N THR A 69 -3.10 -11.11 3.40
CA THR A 69 -2.41 -10.65 4.60
C THR A 69 -2.64 -9.16 4.86
N THR A 70 -3.79 -8.63 4.41
CA THR A 70 -4.11 -7.21 4.49
C THR A 70 -5.30 -6.98 5.41
N ASP A 71 -5.14 -6.10 6.39
CA ASP A 71 -6.23 -5.65 7.25
C ASP A 71 -6.90 -4.39 6.70
N VAL A 72 -6.12 -3.48 6.13
CA VAL A 72 -6.61 -2.22 5.58
C VAL A 72 -5.93 -1.96 4.24
N LEU A 73 -6.73 -1.60 3.24
CA LEU A 73 -6.25 -1.19 1.93
C LEU A 73 -6.32 0.33 1.84
N CYS A 74 -5.17 0.97 1.65
CA CYS A 74 -5.09 2.42 1.48
C CYS A 74 -4.86 2.74 0.01
N LEU A 75 -5.70 3.63 -0.53
CA LEU A 75 -5.59 4.08 -1.91
C LEU A 75 -4.93 5.44 -1.92
N SER A 76 -3.78 5.57 -2.57
CA SER A 76 -3.18 6.88 -2.76
C SER A 76 -3.83 7.58 -3.95
N GLY A 77 -3.64 8.89 -4.06
CA GLY A 77 -4.29 9.68 -5.09
C GLY A 77 -4.08 9.13 -6.49
N GLY A 78 -5.13 9.12 -7.29
CA GLY A 78 -5.07 8.69 -8.68
C GLY A 78 -5.27 7.20 -8.92
N VAL A 79 -5.35 6.38 -7.88
CA VAL A 79 -5.59 4.94 -8.05
C VAL A 79 -7.07 4.72 -8.37
N PRO A 80 -7.40 4.07 -9.52
CA PRO A 80 -8.80 3.84 -9.87
C PRO A 80 -9.48 2.84 -8.96
N LEU A 81 -10.71 3.15 -8.54
CA LEU A 81 -11.53 2.22 -7.75
C LEU A 81 -11.94 0.98 -8.55
N THR A 82 -11.77 1.03 -9.86
CA THR A 82 -12.15 -0.08 -10.76
C THR A 82 -11.07 -1.15 -10.89
N LEU A 83 -9.89 -0.95 -10.29
CA LEU A 83 -8.85 -1.98 -10.32
C LEU A 83 -9.37 -3.28 -9.70
N PRO A 84 -9.04 -4.44 -10.30
CA PRO A 84 -9.50 -5.73 -9.78
C PRO A 84 -9.15 -5.96 -8.30
N ILE A 85 -7.96 -5.53 -7.86
CA ILE A 85 -7.55 -5.69 -6.46
C ILE A 85 -8.45 -4.87 -5.53
N VAL A 86 -8.88 -3.67 -5.94
CA VAL A 86 -9.80 -2.85 -5.15
C VAL A 86 -11.16 -3.51 -5.07
N GLN A 87 -11.67 -4.00 -6.18
CA GLN A 87 -12.97 -4.69 -6.23
C GLN A 87 -12.95 -5.96 -5.37
N GLU A 88 -11.87 -6.70 -5.41
CA GLU A 88 -11.72 -7.90 -4.59
C GLU A 88 -11.67 -7.57 -3.10
N ALA A 89 -10.99 -6.48 -2.73
CA ALA A 89 -10.92 -6.03 -1.34
C ALA A 89 -12.31 -5.69 -0.81
N VAL A 90 -13.11 -4.98 -1.61
CA VAL A 90 -14.50 -4.66 -1.25
C VAL A 90 -15.30 -5.95 -1.06
N LYS A 91 -15.16 -6.89 -1.99
CA LYS A 91 -15.87 -8.16 -1.93
C LYS A 91 -15.52 -8.95 -0.67
N ARG A 92 -14.27 -8.90 -0.23
CA ARG A 92 -13.81 -9.59 0.98
C ARG A 92 -14.15 -8.85 2.27
N GLY A 93 -14.68 -7.64 2.18
CA GLY A 93 -14.97 -6.82 3.36
C GLY A 93 -13.75 -6.20 4.02
N ILE A 94 -12.64 -6.06 3.27
CA ILE A 94 -11.43 -5.42 3.77
C ILE A 94 -11.69 -3.91 3.87
N ALA A 95 -11.27 -3.29 4.98
CA ALA A 95 -11.46 -1.86 5.19
C ALA A 95 -10.66 -1.06 4.15
N LEU A 96 -11.29 -0.03 3.61
CA LEU A 96 -10.64 0.87 2.65
C LEU A 96 -10.40 2.24 3.28
N SER A 97 -9.27 2.83 2.93
CA SER A 97 -8.94 4.20 3.33
C SER A 97 -8.40 4.95 2.12
N ASN A 98 -8.82 6.19 1.94
CA ASN A 98 -8.38 7.02 0.81
C ASN A 98 -7.54 8.21 1.24
N ASP A 99 -7.06 8.24 2.42
CA ASP A 99 -6.28 9.41 2.88
C ASP A 99 -4.82 9.33 2.52
#